data_ee7a66423154ceefe44cf47b9c0f52cc
#
_entry.id   ee7a66423154ceefe44cf47b9c0f52cc
#
_cell.length_a   1.000
_cell.length_b   1.000
_cell.length_c   1.000
_cell.angle_alpha   90.00
_cell.angle_beta   90.00
_cell.angle_gamma   90.00
#
_symmetry.space_group_name_H-M   'P 1'
#
loop_
_entity.id
_entity.type
_entity.pdbx_description
1 polymer ?
#
loop_
_entity_poly.entity_id
_entity_poly.type
_entity_poly.pdbx_seq_one_letter_code
_entity_poly.pdbx_strand_id
1 'polypeptide(L)'
;MSRTGMTQPRLSVLSGVKQPSLSQMLHGRIVMSDVMLDRLMSCMGYRLEVVRRAVPVSLDHSTERRWRMHQALVSRLSPESLGEWRPVLSRNLERLKKSTRGEPHMGNIDRWCELVASHDVRGIRRVMTGPDTDSVQMREVSPFGGLLSEDERQRVLMEVGG
;
A
#
# COMPACT_ATOMS: atom_id res chain seq x y z
N MET A 1 17.33 29.66 9.05
CA MET A 1 18.65 30.31 9.04
C MET A 1 18.90 31.19 10.28
N SER A 2 17.91 31.82 10.85
CA SER A 2 18.08 32.70 12.04
C SER A 2 18.56 31.97 13.31
N ARG A 3 18.32 30.67 13.48
CA ARG A 3 18.74 29.93 14.70
C ARG A 3 20.19 29.42 14.67
N THR A 4 20.84 29.36 13.51
CA THR A 4 22.22 28.82 13.36
C THR A 4 23.26 29.88 13.09
N GLY A 5 22.90 31.17 12.92
CA GLY A 5 23.83 32.23 12.48
C GLY A 5 24.44 32.01 11.09
N MET A 6 23.93 31.01 10.32
CA MET A 6 24.46 30.67 8.99
C MET A 6 23.96 31.70 7.95
N THR A 7 24.90 32.34 7.25
CA THR A 7 24.58 33.25 6.14
C THR A 7 24.59 32.51 4.80
N GLN A 8 23.86 33.04 3.80
CA GLN A 8 23.86 32.43 2.46
C GLN A 8 25.25 32.32 1.81
N PRO A 9 26.12 33.34 1.88
CA PRO A 9 27.48 33.22 1.36
C PRO A 9 28.28 32.10 2.03
N ARG A 10 28.20 31.98 3.38
CA ARG A 10 28.88 30.94 4.12
C ARG A 10 28.35 29.55 3.78
N LEU A 11 27.02 29.41 3.67
CA LEU A 11 26.41 28.15 3.26
C LEU A 11 26.80 27.77 1.81
N SER A 12 26.89 28.74 0.90
CA SER A 12 27.38 28.54 -0.47
C SER A 12 28.80 27.95 -0.49
N VAL A 13 29.72 28.53 0.28
CA VAL A 13 31.09 28.03 0.38
C VAL A 13 31.14 26.63 0.96
N LEU A 14 30.46 26.36 2.07
CA LEU A 14 30.49 25.06 2.75
C LEU A 14 29.81 23.94 1.93
N SER A 15 28.71 24.26 1.26
CA SER A 15 27.97 23.27 0.48
C SER A 15 28.49 23.09 -0.94
N GLY A 16 29.32 24.02 -1.45
CA GLY A 16 29.75 24.07 -2.85
C GLY A 16 28.63 24.43 -3.82
N VAL A 17 27.45 24.88 -3.33
CA VAL A 17 26.34 25.31 -4.16
C VAL A 17 26.45 26.80 -4.44
N LYS A 18 26.40 27.20 -5.73
CA LYS A 18 26.51 28.63 -6.10
C LYS A 18 25.43 29.47 -5.42
N GLN A 19 25.81 30.65 -4.92
CA GLN A 19 24.90 31.51 -4.18
C GLN A 19 23.60 31.88 -4.92
N PRO A 20 23.60 32.17 -6.26
CA PRO A 20 22.36 32.44 -6.98
C PRO A 20 21.38 31.24 -6.96
N SER A 21 21.91 30.02 -7.13
CA SER A 21 21.11 28.78 -7.09
C SER A 21 20.55 28.55 -5.68
N LEU A 22 21.39 28.78 -4.64
CA LEU A 22 20.97 28.68 -3.25
C LEU A 22 19.84 29.68 -2.94
N SER A 23 19.96 30.93 -3.40
CA SER A 23 18.92 31.95 -3.25
C SER A 23 17.61 31.53 -3.92
N GLN A 24 17.63 31.01 -5.13
CA GLN A 24 16.45 30.53 -5.83
C GLN A 24 15.78 29.36 -5.11
N MET A 25 16.56 28.41 -4.59
CA MET A 25 16.06 27.29 -3.81
C MET A 25 15.41 27.76 -2.50
N LEU A 26 16.05 28.66 -1.76
CA LEU A 26 15.53 29.17 -0.49
C LEU A 26 14.25 30.02 -0.65
N HIS A 27 14.07 30.65 -1.80
CA HIS A 27 12.85 31.39 -2.12
C HIS A 27 11.79 30.53 -2.83
N GLY A 28 11.97 29.21 -2.91
CA GLY A 28 11.01 28.28 -3.50
C GLY A 28 10.85 28.39 -5.02
N ARG A 29 11.79 29.06 -5.71
CA ARG A 29 11.78 29.20 -7.19
C ARG A 29 12.28 27.94 -7.89
N ILE A 30 13.09 27.14 -7.21
CA ILE A 30 13.59 25.86 -7.67
C ILE A 30 13.34 24.82 -6.58
N VAL A 31 12.80 23.67 -6.97
CA VAL A 31 12.57 22.54 -6.05
C VAL A 31 13.90 21.91 -5.68
N MET A 32 14.16 21.73 -4.39
CA MET A 32 15.31 20.97 -3.89
C MET A 32 15.00 19.48 -3.87
N SER A 33 15.95 18.65 -4.33
CA SER A 33 15.90 17.21 -4.05
C SER A 33 16.26 16.95 -2.58
N ASP A 34 15.82 15.80 -2.04
CA ASP A 34 16.15 15.39 -0.67
C ASP A 34 17.66 15.29 -0.44
N VAL A 35 18.42 14.83 -1.45
CA VAL A 35 19.88 14.77 -1.43
C VAL A 35 20.49 16.18 -1.30
N MET A 36 19.97 17.16 -2.03
CA MET A 36 20.43 18.54 -1.94
C MET A 36 20.05 19.16 -0.60
N LEU A 37 18.84 18.90 -0.12
CA LEU A 37 18.38 19.37 1.18
C LEU A 37 19.24 18.79 2.31
N ASP A 38 19.50 17.48 2.31
CA ASP A 38 20.36 16.83 3.32
C ASP A 38 21.79 17.42 3.31
N ARG A 39 22.35 17.66 2.12
CA ARG A 39 23.66 18.31 1.97
C ARG A 39 23.69 19.70 2.60
N LEU A 40 22.68 20.54 2.35
CA LEU A 40 22.60 21.88 2.93
C LEU A 40 22.36 21.85 4.44
N MET A 41 21.51 20.93 4.90
CA MET A 41 21.23 20.72 6.33
C MET A 41 22.48 20.24 7.07
N SER A 42 23.26 19.33 6.47
CA SER A 42 24.53 18.83 7.04
C SER A 42 25.55 19.95 7.23
N CYS A 43 25.64 20.92 6.30
CA CYS A 43 26.50 22.11 6.47
C CYS A 43 26.10 23.00 7.65
N MET A 44 24.86 22.89 8.11
CA MET A 44 24.30 23.63 9.26
C MET A 44 24.29 22.81 10.55
N GLY A 45 24.84 21.59 10.52
CA GLY A 45 24.84 20.67 11.67
C GLY A 45 23.53 19.90 11.88
N TYR A 46 22.69 19.83 10.85
CA TYR A 46 21.43 19.06 10.88
C TYR A 46 21.53 17.86 9.93
N ARG A 47 20.71 16.85 10.20
CA ARG A 47 20.50 15.69 9.33
C ARG A 47 19.07 15.68 8.84
N LEU A 48 18.85 15.39 7.57
CA LEU A 48 17.51 15.14 7.05
C LEU A 48 17.08 13.72 7.48
N GLU A 49 15.97 13.64 8.20
CA GLU A 49 15.37 12.38 8.57
C GLU A 49 13.99 12.26 7.89
N VAL A 50 13.81 11.22 7.09
CA VAL A 50 12.53 10.91 6.47
C VAL A 50 11.79 9.92 7.37
N VAL A 51 10.84 10.43 8.14
CA VAL A 51 9.99 9.60 9.00
C VAL A 51 8.75 9.15 8.23
N ARG A 52 8.62 7.84 8.03
CA ARG A 52 7.38 7.23 7.53
C ARG A 52 6.42 7.05 8.70
N ARG A 53 5.34 7.83 8.70
CA ARG A 53 4.25 7.62 9.65
C ARG A 53 3.17 6.78 8.98
N ALA A 54 2.71 5.75 9.67
CA ALA A 54 1.51 5.06 9.26
C ALA A 54 0.33 6.06 9.32
N VAL A 55 -0.31 6.29 8.20
CA VAL A 55 -1.58 7.01 8.16
C VAL A 55 -2.66 5.97 8.43
N PRO A 56 -3.47 6.11 9.48
CA PRO A 56 -4.59 5.22 9.68
C PRO A 56 -5.51 5.31 8.45
N VAL A 57 -5.61 4.23 7.71
CA VAL A 57 -6.58 4.14 6.62
C VAL A 57 -7.93 3.95 7.29
N SER A 58 -8.74 4.99 7.34
CA SER A 58 -10.13 4.89 7.80
C SER A 58 -10.91 4.15 6.71
N LEU A 59 -11.03 2.85 6.86
CA LEU A 59 -11.91 2.03 6.04
C LEU A 59 -13.32 2.08 6.63
N ASP A 60 -14.34 2.06 5.78
CA ASP A 60 -15.69 1.79 6.27
C ASP A 60 -15.75 0.36 6.86
N HIS A 61 -16.69 0.13 7.75
CA HIS A 61 -16.81 -1.12 8.51
C HIS A 61 -16.88 -2.36 7.59
N SER A 62 -17.51 -2.26 6.43
CA SER A 62 -17.64 -3.39 5.49
C SER A 62 -16.32 -3.71 4.80
N THR A 63 -15.58 -2.69 4.42
CA THR A 63 -14.26 -2.79 3.79
C THR A 63 -13.21 -3.30 4.78
N GLU A 64 -13.23 -2.82 6.02
CA GLU A 64 -12.35 -3.31 7.08
C GLU A 64 -12.61 -4.78 7.38
N ARG A 65 -13.86 -5.18 7.51
CA ARG A 65 -14.24 -6.59 7.72
C ARG A 65 -13.73 -7.49 6.61
N ARG A 66 -13.89 -7.09 5.34
CA ARG A 66 -13.33 -7.84 4.20
C ARG A 66 -11.80 -7.92 4.27
N TRP A 67 -11.15 -6.82 4.59
CA TRP A 67 -9.69 -6.78 4.71
C TRP A 67 -9.18 -7.72 5.80
N ARG A 68 -9.79 -7.72 6.99
CA ARG A 68 -9.43 -8.63 8.09
C ARG A 68 -9.63 -10.10 7.73
N MET A 69 -10.72 -10.44 7.03
CA MET A 69 -10.93 -11.79 6.50
C MET A 69 -9.80 -12.22 5.55
N HIS A 70 -9.35 -11.33 4.67
CA HIS A 70 -8.24 -11.62 3.77
C HIS A 70 -6.91 -11.72 4.52
N GLN A 71 -6.66 -10.91 5.53
CA GLN A 71 -5.47 -11.01 6.38
C GLN A 71 -5.38 -12.37 7.09
N ALA A 72 -6.49 -12.86 7.60
CA ALA A 72 -6.55 -14.19 8.22
C ALA A 72 -6.19 -15.31 7.22
N LEU A 73 -6.61 -15.20 5.97
CA LEU A 73 -6.25 -16.17 4.92
C LEU A 73 -4.79 -16.07 4.48
N VAL A 74 -4.24 -14.84 4.43
CA VAL A 74 -2.84 -14.60 3.99
C VAL A 74 -1.82 -15.33 4.85
N SER A 75 -2.09 -15.51 6.14
CA SER A 75 -1.20 -16.27 7.03
C SER A 75 -1.00 -17.73 6.59
N ARG A 76 -1.96 -18.28 5.86
CA ARG A 76 -1.95 -19.67 5.34
C ARG A 76 -1.67 -19.74 3.83
N LEU A 77 -1.50 -18.59 3.17
CA LEU A 77 -1.31 -18.54 1.72
C LEU A 77 0.11 -18.97 1.34
N SER A 78 0.21 -20.11 0.71
CA SER A 78 1.43 -20.68 0.11
C SER A 78 1.10 -21.24 -1.29
N PRO A 79 2.11 -21.64 -2.09
CA PRO A 79 1.84 -22.35 -3.35
C PRO A 79 1.02 -23.62 -3.17
N GLU A 80 1.27 -24.36 -2.10
CA GLU A 80 0.59 -25.63 -1.77
C GLU A 80 -0.87 -25.37 -1.43
N SER A 81 -1.14 -24.45 -0.46
CA SER A 81 -2.51 -24.12 -0.06
C SER A 81 -3.32 -23.49 -1.21
N LEU A 82 -2.66 -22.70 -2.07
CA LEU A 82 -3.32 -22.15 -3.26
C LEU A 82 -3.76 -23.28 -4.22
N GLY A 83 -2.94 -24.33 -4.37
CA GLY A 83 -3.30 -25.54 -5.12
C GLY A 83 -4.52 -26.25 -4.52
N GLU A 84 -4.55 -26.43 -3.21
CA GLU A 84 -5.68 -27.04 -2.48
C GLU A 84 -6.96 -26.20 -2.60
N TRP A 85 -6.87 -24.89 -2.56
CA TRP A 85 -8.00 -23.98 -2.64
C TRP A 85 -8.55 -23.81 -4.07
N ARG A 86 -7.77 -24.17 -5.09
CA ARG A 86 -8.11 -23.96 -6.49
C ARG A 86 -9.52 -24.42 -6.90
N PRO A 87 -10.05 -25.58 -6.47
CA PRO A 87 -11.41 -25.98 -6.83
C PRO A 87 -12.48 -25.02 -6.29
N VAL A 88 -12.28 -24.51 -5.07
CA VAL A 88 -13.18 -23.53 -4.45
C VAL A 88 -13.07 -22.19 -5.16
N LEU A 89 -11.86 -21.71 -5.43
CA LEU A 89 -11.60 -20.46 -6.12
C LEU A 89 -12.20 -20.45 -7.52
N SER A 90 -11.99 -21.51 -8.31
CA SER A 90 -12.55 -21.63 -9.66
C SER A 90 -14.06 -21.55 -9.65
N ARG A 91 -14.73 -22.32 -8.78
CA ARG A 91 -16.20 -22.28 -8.62
C ARG A 91 -16.70 -20.90 -8.23
N ASN A 92 -16.00 -20.21 -7.31
CA ASN A 92 -16.36 -18.86 -6.89
C ASN A 92 -16.17 -17.83 -8.02
N LEU A 93 -15.08 -17.92 -8.78
CA LEU A 93 -14.85 -17.08 -9.97
C LEU A 93 -15.93 -17.26 -11.04
N GLU A 94 -16.32 -18.50 -11.33
CA GLU A 94 -17.41 -18.77 -12.27
C GLU A 94 -18.73 -18.15 -11.79
N ARG A 95 -19.02 -18.28 -10.50
CA ARG A 95 -20.22 -17.66 -9.91
C ARG A 95 -20.19 -16.14 -10.01
N LEU A 96 -19.04 -15.52 -9.69
CA LEU A 96 -18.84 -14.07 -9.77
C LEU A 96 -19.01 -13.57 -11.20
N LYS A 97 -18.43 -14.25 -12.20
CA LYS A 97 -18.61 -13.91 -13.63
C LYS A 97 -20.08 -13.94 -14.07
N LYS A 98 -20.87 -14.85 -13.53
CA LYS A 98 -22.32 -14.96 -13.86
C LYS A 98 -23.15 -13.88 -13.18
N SER A 99 -22.82 -13.50 -11.96
CA SER A 99 -23.63 -12.60 -11.11
C SER A 99 -23.25 -11.13 -11.19
N THR A 100 -22.02 -10.83 -11.59
CA THR A 100 -21.47 -9.45 -11.60
C THR A 100 -21.67 -8.81 -12.97
N ARG A 101 -21.90 -7.49 -12.98
CA ARG A 101 -22.00 -6.68 -14.21
C ARG A 101 -21.30 -5.35 -14.01
N GLY A 102 -20.73 -4.82 -15.09
CA GLY A 102 -20.11 -3.49 -15.14
C GLY A 102 -18.67 -3.45 -14.60
N GLU A 103 -17.99 -2.39 -15.01
CA GLU A 103 -16.65 -2.06 -14.53
C GLU A 103 -16.72 -1.24 -13.21
N PRO A 104 -15.71 -1.34 -12.36
CA PRO A 104 -14.44 -2.11 -12.51
C PRO A 104 -14.54 -3.60 -12.12
N HIS A 105 -15.68 -4.08 -11.69
CA HIS A 105 -15.82 -5.41 -11.08
C HIS A 105 -15.54 -6.55 -12.07
N MET A 106 -15.96 -6.42 -13.33
CA MET A 106 -15.69 -7.43 -14.36
C MET A 106 -14.19 -7.58 -14.61
N GLY A 107 -13.49 -6.46 -14.85
CA GLY A 107 -12.03 -6.45 -15.01
C GLY A 107 -11.28 -6.98 -13.78
N ASN A 108 -11.77 -6.70 -12.57
CA ASN A 108 -11.18 -7.21 -11.33
C ASN A 108 -11.36 -8.73 -11.19
N ILE A 109 -12.49 -9.29 -11.63
CA ILE A 109 -12.69 -10.75 -11.66
C ILE A 109 -11.71 -11.41 -12.64
N ASP A 110 -11.48 -10.81 -13.82
CA ASP A 110 -10.52 -11.35 -14.78
C ASP A 110 -9.08 -11.30 -14.24
N ARG A 111 -8.71 -10.23 -13.57
CA ARG A 111 -7.41 -10.14 -12.86
C ARG A 111 -7.26 -11.23 -11.78
N TRP A 112 -8.32 -11.53 -11.03
CA TRP A 112 -8.31 -12.65 -10.08
C TRP A 112 -8.12 -14.00 -10.79
N CYS A 113 -8.78 -14.21 -11.95
CA CYS A 113 -8.57 -15.41 -12.76
C CYS A 113 -7.09 -15.57 -13.16
N GLU A 114 -6.47 -14.48 -13.62
CA GLU A 114 -5.04 -14.49 -14.01
C GLU A 114 -4.12 -14.81 -12.83
N LEU A 115 -4.32 -14.16 -11.68
CA LEU A 115 -3.52 -14.40 -10.49
C LEU A 115 -3.62 -15.84 -9.98
N VAL A 116 -4.82 -16.42 -9.99
CA VAL A 116 -5.06 -17.81 -9.57
C VAL A 116 -4.51 -18.80 -10.60
N ALA A 117 -4.70 -18.55 -11.90
CA ALA A 117 -4.22 -19.42 -12.97
C ALA A 117 -2.69 -19.45 -13.04
N SER A 118 -2.03 -18.31 -12.87
CA SER A 118 -0.57 -18.19 -12.86
C SER A 118 0.10 -18.62 -11.55
N HIS A 119 -0.68 -18.98 -10.52
CA HIS A 119 -0.18 -19.25 -9.15
C HIS A 119 0.67 -18.11 -8.57
N ASP A 120 0.31 -16.87 -8.88
CA ASP A 120 1.02 -15.69 -8.36
C ASP A 120 0.66 -15.42 -6.90
N VAL A 121 1.26 -16.19 -6.00
CA VAL A 121 1.10 -16.04 -4.53
C VAL A 121 1.48 -14.64 -4.06
N ARG A 122 2.49 -14.00 -4.69
CA ARG A 122 2.91 -12.64 -4.32
C ARG A 122 1.87 -11.60 -4.71
N GLY A 123 1.37 -11.68 -5.94
CA GLY A 123 0.30 -10.82 -6.45
C GLY A 123 -0.98 -10.96 -5.63
N ILE A 124 -1.39 -12.20 -5.35
CA ILE A 124 -2.55 -12.50 -4.48
C ILE A 124 -2.36 -11.86 -3.10
N ARG A 125 -1.21 -12.09 -2.45
CA ARG A 125 -0.91 -11.51 -1.13
C ARG A 125 -0.97 -10.00 -1.14
N ARG A 126 -0.38 -9.36 -2.15
CA ARG A 126 -0.42 -7.90 -2.32
C ARG A 126 -1.84 -7.37 -2.36
N VAL A 127 -2.71 -7.96 -3.17
CA VAL A 127 -4.12 -7.56 -3.28
C VAL A 127 -4.88 -7.80 -1.97
N MET A 128 -4.65 -8.94 -1.33
CA MET A 128 -5.33 -9.30 -0.08
C MET A 128 -4.98 -8.37 1.09
N THR A 129 -3.76 -7.83 1.12
CA THR A 129 -3.27 -6.99 2.24
C THR A 129 -3.14 -5.51 1.91
N GLY A 130 -3.16 -5.13 0.64
CA GLY A 130 -2.99 -3.74 0.18
C GLY A 130 -4.08 -2.81 0.72
N PRO A 131 -3.72 -1.62 1.24
CA PRO A 131 -4.67 -0.61 1.70
C PRO A 131 -5.11 0.34 0.58
N ASP A 132 -4.52 0.25 -0.61
CA ASP A 132 -4.80 1.11 -1.74
C ASP A 132 -6.18 0.82 -2.37
N THR A 133 -6.72 1.82 -3.09
CA THR A 133 -8.05 1.76 -3.70
C THR A 133 -8.21 0.57 -4.66
N ASP A 134 -7.17 0.24 -5.43
CA ASP A 134 -7.20 -0.89 -6.36
C ASP A 134 -7.35 -2.22 -5.60
N SER A 135 -6.55 -2.43 -4.55
CA SER A 135 -6.66 -3.61 -3.68
C SER A 135 -8.03 -3.70 -2.98
N VAL A 136 -8.58 -2.56 -2.55
CA VAL A 136 -9.94 -2.50 -1.96
C VAL A 136 -10.98 -2.98 -2.97
N GLN A 137 -10.99 -2.43 -4.18
CA GLN A 137 -11.92 -2.80 -5.25
C GLN A 137 -11.78 -4.26 -5.69
N MET A 138 -10.56 -4.76 -5.78
CA MET A 138 -10.30 -6.18 -6.07
C MET A 138 -10.92 -7.10 -5.00
N ARG A 139 -10.84 -6.72 -3.72
CA ARG A 139 -11.43 -7.51 -2.63
C ARG A 139 -12.95 -7.52 -2.61
N GLU A 140 -13.62 -6.56 -3.25
CA GLU A 140 -15.09 -6.56 -3.37
C GLU A 140 -15.61 -7.76 -4.16
N VAL A 141 -14.84 -8.22 -5.14
CA VAL A 141 -15.15 -9.38 -5.99
C VAL A 141 -14.16 -10.53 -5.77
N SER A 142 -13.74 -10.71 -4.52
CA SER A 142 -12.76 -11.73 -4.16
C SER A 142 -13.34 -13.16 -4.27
N PRO A 143 -12.58 -14.11 -4.86
CA PRO A 143 -12.99 -15.50 -4.93
C PRO A 143 -12.74 -16.30 -3.64
N PHE A 144 -12.13 -15.71 -2.62
CA PHE A 144 -11.66 -16.40 -1.41
C PHE A 144 -12.76 -16.65 -0.36
N GLY A 145 -14.03 -16.41 -0.70
CA GLY A 145 -15.16 -16.70 0.18
C GLY A 145 -15.30 -18.20 0.46
N GLY A 146 -15.59 -18.55 1.74
CA GLY A 146 -15.80 -19.93 2.17
C GLY A 146 -14.54 -20.75 2.46
N LEU A 147 -13.36 -20.11 2.50
CA LEU A 147 -12.08 -20.74 2.88
C LEU A 147 -11.76 -20.64 4.38
N LEU A 148 -12.36 -19.67 5.08
CA LEU A 148 -12.33 -19.62 6.53
C LEU A 148 -13.43 -20.51 7.10
N SER A 149 -13.12 -21.26 8.17
CA SER A 149 -14.13 -21.95 8.96
C SER A 149 -15.07 -20.93 9.64
N GLU A 150 -16.24 -21.36 10.07
CA GLU A 150 -17.18 -20.46 10.75
C GLU A 150 -16.57 -19.88 12.04
N ASP A 151 -15.84 -20.67 12.81
CA ASP A 151 -15.16 -20.23 14.05
C ASP A 151 -14.08 -19.18 13.76
N GLU A 152 -13.30 -19.34 12.70
CA GLU A 152 -12.30 -18.36 12.28
C GLU A 152 -12.96 -17.06 11.83
N ARG A 153 -14.04 -17.19 11.06
CA ARG A 153 -14.82 -16.06 10.60
C ARG A 153 -15.42 -15.26 11.76
N GLN A 154 -15.99 -15.95 12.75
CA GLN A 154 -16.56 -15.30 13.94
C GLN A 154 -15.48 -14.58 14.75
N ARG A 155 -14.30 -15.18 14.94
CA ARG A 155 -13.17 -14.51 15.60
C ARG A 155 -12.78 -13.21 14.91
N VAL A 156 -12.63 -13.22 13.58
CA VAL A 156 -12.32 -12.01 12.80
C VAL A 156 -13.42 -10.95 12.95
N LEU A 157 -14.69 -11.36 12.98
CA LEU A 157 -15.83 -10.44 13.15
C LEU A 157 -15.85 -9.79 14.54
N MET A 158 -15.49 -10.51 15.60
CA MET A 158 -15.40 -9.97 16.95
C MET A 158 -14.28 -8.92 17.06
N GLU A 159 -13.15 -9.12 16.38
CA GLU A 159 -12.04 -8.16 16.38
C GLU A 159 -12.38 -6.83 15.67
N VAL A 160 -13.30 -6.83 14.72
CA VAL A 160 -13.73 -5.63 13.98
C VAL A 160 -14.89 -4.90 14.66
N GLY A 161 -15.65 -5.60 15.49
CA GLY A 161 -16.86 -5.06 16.16
C GLY A 161 -16.60 -4.46 17.54
N GLY A 162 -15.36 -4.50 18.06
CA GLY A 162 -14.93 -3.88 19.32
C GLY A 162 -14.25 -2.56 19.07
#